data_0de90cfaa4e19927eaa4748a26e38ce6
#
_entry.id   0de90cfaa4e19927eaa4748a26e38ce6
#
_cell.length_a   1.000
_cell.length_b   1.000
_cell.length_c   1.000
_cell.angle_alpha   90.00
_cell.angle_beta   90.00
_cell.angle_gamma   90.00
#
_symmetry.space_group_name_H-M   'P 1'
#
loop_
_entity.id
_entity.type
_entity.pdbx_description
1 polymer ?
#
loop_
_entity_poly.entity_id
_entity_poly.type
_entity_poly.pdbx_seq_one_letter_code
_entity_poly.pdbx_strand_id
1 'polypeptide(L)'
;MLFRSVLSSLQTRVMVEALHQADLPKGLFNVVTGLGNVVGAELVRNPDVDKISFTGSVGVGQTIMRDGAGTMKRITLELDRKSVV
;
A
#
# COMPACT_ATOMS: atom_id res chain seq x y z
N MET A 1 4.84 1.49 9.45
CA MET A 1 3.76 0.93 8.60
C MET A 1 3.10 2.05 7.83
N LEU A 2 2.88 1.84 6.57
CA LEU A 2 2.19 2.78 5.71
C LEU A 2 0.97 2.10 5.10
N PHE A 3 -0.19 2.70 5.25
CA PHE A 3 -1.43 2.17 4.70
C PHE A 3 -2.06 3.20 3.77
N ARG A 4 -2.54 2.72 2.63
CA ARG A 4 -3.15 3.59 1.64
C ARG A 4 -4.43 2.96 1.08
N SER A 5 -5.49 3.77 0.96
CA SER A 5 -6.72 3.36 0.31
C SER A 5 -7.34 4.54 -0.43
N VAL A 6 -7.77 4.32 -1.66
CA VAL A 6 -8.50 5.30 -2.46
C VAL A 6 -10.00 5.07 -2.37
N LEU A 7 -10.43 3.81 -2.36
CA LEU A 7 -11.84 3.45 -2.46
C LEU A 7 -12.49 3.16 -1.10
N SER A 8 -11.71 3.03 -0.04
CA SER A 8 -12.20 2.64 1.28
C SER A 8 -11.85 3.69 2.32
N SER A 9 -12.03 4.96 1.99
CA SER A 9 -11.63 6.06 2.88
C SER A 9 -12.33 5.99 4.24
N LEU A 10 -13.61 5.59 4.27
CA LEU A 10 -14.33 5.45 5.53
C LEU A 10 -13.77 4.33 6.39
N GLN A 11 -13.50 3.18 5.79
CA GLN A 11 -12.89 2.05 6.50
C GLN A 11 -11.48 2.40 6.99
N THR A 12 -10.74 3.13 6.20
CA THR A 12 -9.41 3.61 6.58
C THR A 12 -9.51 4.54 7.79
N ARG A 13 -10.49 5.43 7.81
CA ARG A 13 -10.70 6.33 8.95
C ARG A 13 -11.01 5.57 10.23
N VAL A 14 -11.85 4.55 10.16
CA VAL A 14 -12.19 3.72 11.31
C VAL A 14 -10.94 3.02 11.83
N MET A 15 -10.13 2.47 10.94
CA MET A 15 -8.88 1.81 11.31
C MET A 15 -7.89 2.79 11.96
N VAL A 16 -7.75 3.98 11.39
CA VAL A 16 -6.85 5.00 11.93
C VAL A 16 -7.28 5.41 13.34
N GLU A 17 -8.59 5.62 13.55
CA GLU A 17 -9.10 5.96 14.87
C GLU A 17 -8.83 4.84 15.89
N ALA A 18 -9.06 3.59 15.50
CA ALA A 18 -8.81 2.45 16.38
C ALA A 18 -7.33 2.36 16.77
N LEU A 19 -6.44 2.57 15.82
CA LEU A 19 -5.01 2.54 16.07
C LEU A 19 -4.55 3.73 16.89
N HIS A 20 -5.18 4.88 16.70
CA HIS A 20 -4.88 6.06 17.50
C HIS A 20 -5.27 5.83 18.97
N GLN A 21 -6.42 5.20 19.19
CA GLN A 21 -6.87 4.84 20.55
C GLN A 21 -6.00 3.77 21.19
N ALA A 22 -5.30 2.97 20.41
CA ALA A 22 -4.38 1.96 20.91
C ALA A 22 -3.06 2.54 21.46
N ASP A 23 -2.91 3.85 21.41
CA ASP A 23 -1.76 4.56 21.98
C ASP A 23 -0.42 4.12 21.41
N LEU A 24 -0.39 3.97 20.09
CA LEU A 24 0.84 3.62 19.39
C LEU A 24 1.83 4.80 19.38
N PRO A 25 3.13 4.52 19.36
CA PRO A 25 4.14 5.58 19.23
C PRO A 25 3.90 6.42 17.97
N LYS A 26 4.17 7.70 18.07
CA LYS A 26 4.04 8.62 16.93
C LYS A 26 4.94 8.17 15.78
N GLY A 27 4.40 8.22 14.58
CA GLY A 27 5.14 7.85 13.38
C GLY A 27 5.18 6.36 13.08
N LEU A 28 4.66 5.51 13.97
CA LEU A 28 4.61 4.07 13.72
C LEU A 28 3.60 3.71 12.65
N PHE A 29 2.46 4.37 12.66
CA PHE A 29 1.40 4.15 11.66
C PHE A 29 1.02 5.47 11.02
N ASN A 30 1.10 5.53 9.69
CA ASN A 30 0.84 6.74 8.92
C ASN A 30 -0.08 6.43 7.75
N VAL A 31 -0.96 7.38 7.42
CA VAL A 31 -1.86 7.26 6.27
C VAL A 31 -1.59 8.41 5.32
N VAL A 32 -1.38 8.07 4.06
CA VAL A 32 -1.23 9.04 2.99
C VAL A 32 -2.31 8.77 1.96
N THR A 33 -3.05 9.79 1.58
CA THR A 33 -4.08 9.69 0.55
C THR A 33 -3.62 10.39 -0.73
N GLY A 34 -4.15 9.93 -1.85
CA GLY A 34 -3.81 10.50 -3.15
C GLY A 34 -4.09 9.53 -4.28
N LEU A 35 -3.74 9.94 -5.49
CA LEU A 35 -3.90 9.08 -6.65
C LEU A 35 -2.92 7.92 -6.60
N GLY A 36 -3.40 6.71 -6.93
CA GLY A 36 -2.60 5.50 -6.85
C GLY A 36 -1.38 5.51 -7.75
N ASN A 37 -1.51 6.12 -8.93
CA ASN A 37 -0.41 6.21 -9.88
C ASN A 37 0.66 7.25 -9.47
N VAL A 38 0.38 8.07 -8.48
CA VAL A 38 1.35 9.03 -7.95
C VAL A 38 1.91 8.56 -6.61
N VAL A 39 1.05 8.42 -5.61
CA VAL A 39 1.48 8.04 -4.25
C VAL A 39 1.99 6.59 -4.24
N GLY A 40 1.23 5.67 -4.84
CA GLY A 40 1.63 4.27 -4.89
C GLY A 40 2.92 4.05 -5.65
N ALA A 41 3.07 4.73 -6.79
CA ALA A 41 4.29 4.62 -7.59
C ALA A 41 5.52 5.13 -6.82
N GLU A 42 5.37 6.22 -6.08
CA GLU A 42 6.46 6.73 -5.25
C GLU A 42 6.87 5.74 -4.16
N LEU A 43 5.89 5.14 -3.48
CA LEU A 43 6.19 4.13 -2.46
C LEU A 43 6.94 2.94 -3.03
N VAL A 44 6.57 2.49 -4.22
CA VAL A 44 7.21 1.35 -4.86
C VAL A 44 8.66 1.66 -5.25
N ARG A 45 8.93 2.88 -5.69
CA ARG A 45 10.27 3.27 -6.15
C ARG A 45 11.18 3.76 -5.04
N ASN A 46 10.61 4.22 -3.92
CA ASN A 46 11.40 4.86 -2.87
C ASN A 46 12.31 3.83 -2.17
N PRO A 47 13.62 4.08 -2.13
CA PRO A 47 14.56 3.13 -1.54
C PRO A 47 14.42 2.99 -0.01
N ASP A 48 13.75 3.92 0.65
CA ASP A 48 13.53 3.87 2.09
C ASP A 48 12.35 2.99 2.49
N VAL A 49 11.59 2.49 1.50
CA VAL A 49 10.49 1.56 1.74
C VAL A 49 10.99 0.13 1.55
N ASP A 50 10.96 -0.66 2.60
CA ASP A 50 11.53 -2.02 2.59
C ASP A 50 10.57 -3.06 2.06
N LYS A 51 9.27 -2.88 2.29
CA LYS A 51 8.26 -3.87 1.92
C LYS A 51 7.00 -3.22 1.40
N ILE A 52 6.44 -3.79 0.35
CA ILE A 52 5.14 -3.42 -0.21
C ILE A 52 4.19 -4.60 -0.03
N SER A 53 3.01 -4.33 0.49
CA SER A 53 1.91 -5.27 0.48
C SER A 53 0.76 -4.65 -0.31
N PHE A 54 0.32 -5.35 -1.34
CA PHE A 54 -0.66 -4.81 -2.28
C PHE A 54 -1.80 -5.79 -2.50
N THR A 55 -3.02 -5.25 -2.51
CA THR A 55 -4.22 -5.99 -2.89
C THR A 55 -4.87 -5.28 -4.06
N GLY A 56 -5.11 -5.99 -5.15
CA GLY A 56 -5.77 -5.41 -6.31
C GLY A 56 -5.54 -6.21 -7.59
N SER A 57 -5.47 -5.52 -8.72
CA SER A 57 -5.41 -6.15 -10.04
C SER A 57 -4.05 -6.77 -10.33
N VAL A 58 -4.06 -7.78 -11.19
CA VAL A 58 -2.84 -8.45 -11.65
C VAL A 58 -1.92 -7.48 -12.37
N GLY A 59 -2.48 -6.61 -13.22
CA GLY A 59 -1.66 -5.65 -13.98
C GLY A 59 -0.89 -4.69 -13.09
N VAL A 60 -1.55 -4.14 -12.08
CA VAL A 60 -0.88 -3.26 -11.12
C VAL A 60 0.13 -4.04 -10.29
N GLY A 61 -0.20 -5.28 -9.89
CA GLY A 61 0.73 -6.12 -9.16
C GLY A 61 2.02 -6.39 -9.94
N GLN A 62 1.90 -6.64 -11.25
CA GLN A 62 3.06 -6.84 -12.12
C GLN A 62 3.94 -5.58 -12.19
N THR A 63 3.32 -4.42 -12.27
CA THR A 63 4.03 -3.15 -12.29
C THR A 63 4.80 -2.94 -10.97
N ILE A 64 4.18 -3.28 -9.85
CA ILE A 64 4.81 -3.16 -8.54
C ILE A 64 6.04 -4.07 -8.45
N MET A 65 5.93 -5.31 -8.92
CA MET A 65 7.07 -6.22 -8.92
C MET A 65 8.22 -5.70 -9.78
N ARG A 66 7.88 -5.18 -10.95
CA ARG A 66 8.88 -4.63 -11.86
C ARG A 66 9.60 -3.43 -11.26
N ASP A 67 8.84 -2.47 -10.76
CA ASP A 67 9.39 -1.20 -10.28
C ASP A 67 10.06 -1.35 -8.91
N GLY A 68 9.60 -2.27 -8.08
CA GLY A 68 10.19 -2.54 -6.79
C GLY A 68 11.49 -3.35 -6.85
N ALA A 69 11.73 -4.04 -7.97
CA ALA A 69 12.89 -4.89 -8.12
C ALA A 69 14.20 -4.09 -8.05
N GLY A 70 14.17 -2.83 -8.50
CA GLY A 70 15.38 -1.99 -8.51
C GLY A 70 15.96 -1.73 -7.12
N THR A 71 15.12 -1.77 -6.08
CA THR A 71 15.56 -1.58 -4.70
C THR A 71 15.42 -2.86 -3.88
N MET A 72 15.18 -3.99 -4.53
CA MET A 72 15.07 -5.30 -3.91
C MET A 72 14.06 -5.37 -2.77
N LYS A 73 12.91 -4.70 -2.94
CA LYS A 73 11.87 -4.68 -1.93
C LYS A 73 11.25 -6.07 -1.76
N ARG A 74 10.82 -6.36 -0.56
CA ARG A 74 9.92 -7.50 -0.34
C ARG A 74 8.53 -7.11 -0.80
N ILE A 75 7.88 -7.99 -1.54
CA ILE A 75 6.57 -7.70 -2.12
C ILE A 75 5.63 -8.86 -1.82
N THR A 76 4.47 -8.52 -1.27
CA THR A 76 3.37 -9.46 -1.08
C THR A 76 2.19 -8.99 -1.92
N LEU A 77 1.66 -9.88 -2.76
CA LEU A 77 0.56 -9.55 -3.65
C LEU A 77 -0.64 -10.44 -3.36
N GLU A 78 -1.78 -9.79 -3.13
CA GLU A 78 -3.09 -10.44 -3.08
C GLU A 78 -3.86 -9.97 -4.32
N LEU A 79 -3.84 -10.77 -5.36
CA LEU A 79 -4.35 -10.35 -6.66
C LEU A 79 -5.79 -10.77 -6.89
N ASP A 80 -6.51 -9.94 -7.62
CA ASP A 80 -7.91 -10.13 -7.95
C ASP A 80 -8.06 -11.25 -8.99
N ARG A 81 -8.92 -12.23 -8.71
CA ARG A 81 -9.20 -13.35 -9.61
C ARG A 81 -10.31 -13.07 -10.60
N LYS A 82 -10.88 -11.91 -10.56
CA LYS A 82 -12.03 -11.56 -11.39
C LYS A 82 -11.75 -11.63 -12.87
N SER A 83 -10.50 -11.55 -13.25
CA SER A 83 -10.09 -11.62 -14.64
C SER A 83 -10.24 -13.02 -15.24
N VAL A 84 -10.52 -14.02 -14.42
CA VAL A 84 -10.74 -15.38 -14.88
C VAL A 84 -12.19 -15.53 -15.30
N VAL A 85 -12.42 -15.58 -16.56
CA VAL A 85 -13.76 -15.74 -17.13
C VAL A 85 -13.86 -17.06 -17.85
#